data_94f6877fd14e4fb08aa42430ccb972ea
#
_entry.id   94f6877fd14e4fb08aa42430ccb972ea
#
_cell.length_a   1.000
_cell.length_b   1.000
_cell.length_c   1.000
_cell.angle_alpha   90.00
_cell.angle_beta   90.00
_cell.angle_gamma   90.00
#
_symmetry.space_group_name_H-M   'P 1'
#
loop_
_entity.id
_entity.type
_entity.pdbx_description
1 polymer ?
#
loop_
_entity_poly.entity_id
_entity_poly.type
_entity_poly.pdbx_seq_one_letter_code
_entity_poly.pdbx_strand_id
1 'polypeptide(L)'
;MRYIDLDSTNVYDNFGLEYYLATEFPLKEPIFLFWRTSPTVMLGRYQNLYEEVNLPYIEAKQIKLVRRYSGGGCIYTDLGGWQYSFIQESSSQEIEFAHFIQPVVDALRGLDLDVTFSGRNDLLLAGKKISGTAQYKLGQRTVHHGSLLFASDLEEMVKATSPDPYKIQSKGIKSVRDRVGNIQDYLTKKISPENFKKLMVEAILGEGSPYQLTEAELERVRTLGREKFQDPKVIYGLNPPFTAEKSRRLPGGKLTIRYRVKQGLIEEIQFEGDFFANDRLPDLEAAFIGHALDREELRSALAEAGKHDQAETAFGLGADQVDTGLATGPENIDLGAFNQVIRGISTEDILDTLLN
;
A
#
# COMPACT_ATOMS: atom_id res chain seq x y z
N MET A 1 16.95 27.52 -7.70
CA MET A 1 16.15 26.27 -7.65
C MET A 1 14.87 26.49 -8.45
N ARG A 2 14.52 25.57 -9.31
CA ARG A 2 13.37 25.65 -10.21
C ARG A 2 12.16 24.98 -9.59
N TYR A 3 10.99 25.60 -9.66
CA TYR A 3 9.72 25.02 -9.26
C TYR A 3 8.95 24.47 -10.46
N ILE A 4 8.42 23.26 -10.34
CA ILE A 4 7.52 22.65 -11.32
C ILE A 4 6.26 22.21 -10.61
N ASP A 5 5.11 22.61 -11.15
CA ASP A 5 3.78 22.25 -10.61
C ASP A 5 2.98 21.53 -11.70
N LEU A 6 2.68 20.26 -11.47
CA LEU A 6 1.87 19.48 -12.42
C LEU A 6 0.37 19.76 -12.26
N ASP A 7 -0.03 20.32 -11.14
CA ASP A 7 -1.44 20.52 -10.74
C ASP A 7 -2.31 19.25 -10.91
N SER A 8 -1.73 18.09 -10.62
CA SER A 8 -2.39 16.80 -10.69
C SER A 8 -2.54 16.17 -9.30
N THR A 9 -3.69 15.53 -9.06
CA THR A 9 -3.91 14.67 -7.88
C THR A 9 -3.74 13.18 -8.19
N ASN A 10 -3.35 12.84 -9.40
CA ASN A 10 -3.06 11.47 -9.79
C ASN A 10 -1.64 11.09 -9.36
N VAL A 11 -1.53 10.17 -8.41
CA VAL A 11 -0.24 9.72 -7.87
C VAL A 11 0.71 9.19 -8.94
N TYR A 12 0.17 8.52 -9.96
CA TYR A 12 1.00 7.96 -11.03
C TYR A 12 1.64 9.04 -11.89
N ASP A 13 0.89 10.10 -12.22
CA ASP A 13 1.41 11.25 -12.97
C ASP A 13 2.47 12.01 -12.13
N ASN A 14 2.21 12.20 -10.84
CA ASN A 14 3.15 12.88 -9.94
C ASN A 14 4.47 12.11 -9.78
N PHE A 15 4.42 10.80 -9.59
CA PHE A 15 5.64 9.98 -9.59
C PHE A 15 6.25 9.83 -10.99
N GLY A 16 5.45 9.85 -12.04
CA GLY A 16 5.92 9.91 -13.42
C GLY A 16 6.74 11.18 -13.67
N LEU A 17 6.28 12.33 -13.15
CA LEU A 17 7.04 13.59 -13.19
C LEU A 17 8.34 13.48 -12.40
N GLU A 18 8.29 13.00 -11.16
CA GLU A 18 9.49 12.81 -10.34
C GLU A 18 10.53 11.94 -11.06
N TYR A 19 10.08 10.83 -11.65
CA TYR A 19 10.94 9.93 -12.42
C TYR A 19 11.49 10.57 -13.70
N TYR A 20 10.65 11.29 -14.46
CA TYR A 20 11.06 12.02 -15.65
C TYR A 20 12.17 13.03 -15.32
N LEU A 21 11.98 13.82 -14.28
CA LEU A 21 12.96 14.80 -13.83
C LEU A 21 14.26 14.16 -13.33
N ALA A 22 14.15 12.96 -12.75
CA ALA A 22 15.31 12.22 -12.27
C ALA A 22 16.09 11.48 -13.37
N THR A 23 15.51 11.26 -14.56
CA THR A 23 16.13 10.42 -15.60
C THR A 23 16.34 11.12 -16.94
N GLU A 24 15.36 11.88 -17.42
CA GLU A 24 15.33 12.37 -18.81
C GLU A 24 15.43 13.90 -18.94
N PHE A 25 14.89 14.63 -17.96
CA PHE A 25 14.88 16.10 -18.01
C PHE A 25 16.30 16.69 -17.98
N PRO A 26 16.59 17.75 -18.78
CA PRO A 26 17.89 18.40 -18.77
C PRO A 26 18.08 19.24 -17.51
N LEU A 27 18.55 18.60 -16.44
CA LEU A 27 18.73 19.22 -15.13
C LEU A 27 19.93 20.18 -15.16
N LYS A 28 19.69 21.47 -14.93
CA LYS A 28 20.72 22.52 -14.85
C LYS A 28 20.82 23.14 -13.47
N GLU A 29 19.83 22.92 -12.64
CA GLU A 29 19.71 23.45 -11.29
C GLU A 29 18.79 22.53 -10.48
N PRO A 30 18.84 22.54 -9.15
CA PRO A 30 17.92 21.77 -8.32
C PRO A 30 16.45 22.09 -8.64
N ILE A 31 15.61 21.07 -8.63
CA ILE A 31 14.16 21.19 -8.86
C ILE A 31 13.43 20.91 -7.57
N PHE A 32 12.37 21.67 -7.33
CA PHE A 32 11.42 21.49 -6.24
C PHE A 32 10.05 21.18 -6.81
N LEU A 33 9.37 20.19 -6.21
CA LEU A 33 7.96 19.85 -6.44
C LEU A 33 7.21 19.97 -5.14
N PHE A 34 5.96 20.45 -5.20
CA PHE A 34 5.05 20.42 -4.07
C PHE A 34 3.67 20.00 -4.56
N TRP A 35 3.24 18.79 -4.21
CA TRP A 35 2.13 18.10 -4.84
C TRP A 35 1.28 17.32 -3.83
N ARG A 36 0.09 16.93 -4.23
CA ARG A 36 -0.82 16.10 -3.41
C ARG A 36 -1.51 15.05 -4.26
N THR A 37 -2.18 14.10 -3.62
CA THR A 37 -2.88 13.02 -4.31
C THR A 37 -4.34 12.91 -3.88
N SER A 38 -5.18 12.34 -4.73
CA SER A 38 -6.39 11.65 -4.28
C SER A 38 -5.99 10.53 -3.30
N PRO A 39 -6.94 9.97 -2.51
CA PRO A 39 -6.62 8.90 -1.55
C PRO A 39 -5.73 7.82 -2.13
N THR A 40 -4.57 7.60 -1.52
CA THR A 40 -3.52 6.73 -2.03
C THR A 40 -2.72 6.10 -0.89
N VAL A 41 -2.44 4.81 -1.01
CA VAL A 41 -1.42 4.10 -0.21
C VAL A 41 -0.13 4.03 -1.01
N MET A 42 0.98 4.45 -0.40
CA MET A 42 2.32 4.41 -1.00
C MET A 42 3.22 3.45 -0.24
N LEU A 43 3.57 2.32 -0.87
CA LEU A 43 4.53 1.37 -0.35
C LEU A 43 5.97 1.84 -0.55
N GLY A 44 6.83 1.55 0.42
CA GLY A 44 8.27 1.60 0.21
C GLY A 44 8.75 0.46 -0.69
N ARG A 45 9.89 0.71 -1.38
CA ARG A 45 10.43 -0.21 -2.39
C ARG A 45 10.56 -1.66 -1.91
N TYR A 46 10.95 -1.86 -0.65
CA TYR A 46 11.32 -3.16 -0.10
C TYR A 46 10.25 -3.77 0.81
N GLN A 47 9.08 -3.13 0.91
CA GLN A 47 8.02 -3.62 1.78
C GLN A 47 7.20 -4.72 1.11
N ASN A 48 6.72 -5.61 1.97
CA ASN A 48 5.75 -6.60 1.62
C ASN A 48 4.34 -5.99 1.62
N LEU A 49 3.70 -5.99 0.47
CA LEU A 49 2.37 -5.44 0.27
C LEU A 49 1.33 -6.02 1.26
N TYR A 50 1.33 -7.32 1.42
CA TYR A 50 0.30 -8.04 2.19
C TYR A 50 0.44 -7.87 3.70
N GLU A 51 1.62 -7.44 4.17
CA GLU A 51 1.87 -7.11 5.58
C GLU A 51 1.58 -5.64 5.93
N GLU A 52 1.45 -4.79 4.92
CA GLU A 52 1.39 -3.34 5.10
C GLU A 52 0.06 -2.72 4.70
N VAL A 53 -0.73 -3.40 3.85
CA VAL A 53 -1.91 -2.80 3.21
C VAL A 53 -3.15 -3.65 3.44
N ASN A 54 -4.24 -2.99 3.82
CA ASN A 54 -5.57 -3.60 3.84
C ASN A 54 -6.17 -3.59 2.44
N LEU A 55 -5.81 -4.59 1.62
CA LEU A 55 -6.24 -4.67 0.22
C LEU A 55 -7.75 -4.62 0.05
N PRO A 56 -8.58 -5.43 0.75
CA PRO A 56 -10.03 -5.37 0.60
C PRO A 56 -10.60 -3.98 0.90
N TYR A 57 -9.99 -3.28 1.87
CA TYR A 57 -10.43 -1.95 2.24
C TYR A 57 -10.11 -0.91 1.16
N ILE A 58 -8.88 -0.91 0.64
CA ILE A 58 -8.49 0.06 -0.38
C ILE A 58 -9.23 -0.14 -1.70
N GLU A 59 -9.54 -1.40 -2.06
CA GLU A 59 -10.36 -1.74 -3.23
C GLU A 59 -11.80 -1.22 -3.07
N ALA A 60 -12.46 -1.56 -1.96
CA ALA A 60 -13.82 -1.10 -1.67
C ALA A 60 -13.95 0.44 -1.64
N LYS A 61 -12.90 1.15 -1.24
CA LYS A 61 -12.83 2.62 -1.16
C LYS A 61 -12.23 3.28 -2.40
N GLN A 62 -11.79 2.50 -3.39
CA GLN A 62 -11.11 2.98 -4.59
C GLN A 62 -9.87 3.84 -4.25
N ILE A 63 -9.18 3.50 -3.17
CA ILE A 63 -7.91 4.10 -2.76
C ILE A 63 -6.83 3.57 -3.69
N LYS A 64 -6.04 4.46 -4.29
CA LYS A 64 -4.96 4.08 -5.19
C LYS A 64 -3.81 3.42 -4.42
N LEU A 65 -3.11 2.53 -5.10
CA LEU A 65 -1.93 1.85 -4.57
C LEU A 65 -0.74 2.09 -5.48
N VAL A 66 0.39 2.47 -4.90
CA VAL A 66 1.64 2.68 -5.63
C VAL A 66 2.83 2.18 -4.83
N ARG A 67 3.85 1.68 -5.51
CA ARG A 67 5.17 1.37 -4.91
C ARG A 67 6.18 2.42 -5.36
N ARG A 68 6.73 3.17 -4.40
CA ARG A 68 7.73 4.21 -4.70
C ARG A 68 9.14 3.62 -4.83
N TYR A 69 10.04 4.34 -5.49
CA TYR A 69 11.44 3.94 -5.68
C TYR A 69 12.28 4.05 -4.40
N SER A 70 11.89 4.89 -3.46
CA SER A 70 12.56 5.00 -2.16
C SER A 70 12.15 3.89 -1.20
N GLY A 71 13.03 3.56 -0.26
CA GLY A 71 12.70 2.72 0.89
C GLY A 71 11.79 3.43 1.92
N GLY A 72 11.77 2.90 3.13
CA GLY A 72 10.94 3.41 4.24
C GLY A 72 9.59 2.70 4.35
N GLY A 73 8.78 3.10 5.32
CA GLY A 73 7.49 2.51 5.67
C GLY A 73 6.35 2.87 4.73
N CYS A 74 5.26 2.13 4.82
CA CYS A 74 4.02 2.42 4.12
C CYS A 74 3.40 3.72 4.64
N ILE A 75 2.87 4.54 3.75
CA ILE A 75 2.14 5.76 4.08
C ILE A 75 0.80 5.82 3.35
N TYR A 76 -0.14 6.54 3.97
CA TYR A 76 -1.37 6.98 3.33
C TYR A 76 -1.30 8.48 3.07
N THR A 77 -1.84 8.92 1.96
CA THR A 77 -1.95 10.34 1.59
C THR A 77 -3.29 10.60 0.90
N ASP A 78 -3.78 11.82 1.04
CA ASP A 78 -5.05 12.29 0.51
C ASP A 78 -4.96 13.77 0.12
N LEU A 79 -6.10 14.38 -0.20
CA LEU A 79 -6.15 15.81 -0.54
C LEU A 79 -5.83 16.75 0.63
N GLY A 80 -5.82 16.23 1.86
CA GLY A 80 -5.43 16.96 3.07
C GLY A 80 -3.93 16.90 3.36
N GLY A 81 -3.20 16.00 2.69
CA GLY A 81 -1.75 15.86 2.81
C GLY A 81 -1.01 16.48 1.63
N TRP A 82 0.24 16.86 1.85
CA TRP A 82 1.13 17.35 0.80
C TRP A 82 2.39 16.50 0.74
N GLN A 83 2.94 16.37 -0.45
CA GLN A 83 4.25 15.80 -0.71
C GLN A 83 5.16 16.89 -1.25
N TYR A 84 6.45 16.80 -0.93
CA TYR A 84 7.49 17.61 -1.52
C TYR A 84 8.59 16.72 -2.09
N SER A 85 9.23 17.19 -3.15
CA SER A 85 10.38 16.50 -3.74
C SER A 85 11.45 17.51 -4.13
N PHE A 86 12.69 17.19 -3.77
CA PHE A 86 13.89 17.88 -4.25
C PHE A 86 14.67 16.93 -5.15
N ILE A 87 15.01 17.40 -6.34
CA ILE A 87 15.74 16.62 -7.34
C ILE A 87 16.96 17.41 -7.74
N GLN A 88 18.14 16.82 -7.56
CA GLN A 88 19.40 17.46 -7.92
C GLN A 88 20.46 16.43 -8.32
N GLU A 89 21.50 16.90 -9.04
CA GLU A 89 22.70 16.10 -9.25
C GLU A 89 23.49 15.98 -7.95
N SER A 90 24.02 14.79 -7.67
CA SER A 90 24.84 14.52 -6.49
C SER A 90 25.81 13.38 -6.78
N SER A 91 27.07 13.63 -6.49
CA SER A 91 28.14 12.62 -6.52
C SER A 91 28.21 11.79 -5.24
N SER A 92 27.64 12.29 -4.11
CA SER A 92 27.59 11.54 -2.85
C SER A 92 26.77 10.27 -2.97
N GLN A 93 27.26 9.16 -2.43
CA GLN A 93 26.50 7.89 -2.33
C GLN A 93 25.73 7.79 -0.99
N GLU A 94 25.94 8.72 -0.09
CA GLU A 94 25.31 8.75 1.22
C GLU A 94 23.88 9.28 1.14
N ILE A 95 23.07 8.85 2.12
CA ILE A 95 21.71 9.34 2.31
C ILE A 95 21.80 10.52 3.27
N GLU A 96 21.56 11.72 2.78
CA GLU A 96 21.65 12.97 3.55
C GLU A 96 20.26 13.61 3.68
N PHE A 97 19.57 13.34 4.77
CA PHE A 97 18.24 13.93 4.99
C PHE A 97 18.29 15.38 5.44
N ALA A 98 19.20 15.74 6.32
CA ALA A 98 19.20 17.05 6.98
C ALA A 98 19.29 18.23 5.98
N HIS A 99 20.17 18.13 5.00
CA HIS A 99 20.34 19.16 3.96
C HIS A 99 19.04 19.42 3.18
N PHE A 100 18.34 18.36 2.79
CA PHE A 100 17.14 18.48 1.96
C PHE A 100 15.89 18.88 2.75
N ILE A 101 15.84 18.56 4.04
CA ILE A 101 14.67 18.84 4.86
C ILE A 101 14.70 20.25 5.44
N GLN A 102 15.88 20.88 5.53
CA GLN A 102 16.06 22.19 6.15
C GLN A 102 15.17 23.28 5.53
N PRO A 103 15.03 23.40 4.20
CA PRO A 103 14.12 24.39 3.60
C PRO A 103 12.65 24.19 4.03
N VAL A 104 12.22 22.94 4.22
CA VAL A 104 10.87 22.62 4.69
C VAL A 104 10.69 22.99 6.16
N VAL A 105 11.70 22.72 6.99
CA VAL A 105 11.71 23.12 8.40
C VAL A 105 11.64 24.64 8.54
N ASP A 106 12.44 25.37 7.78
CA ASP A 106 12.48 26.83 7.84
C ASP A 106 11.15 27.43 7.36
N ALA A 107 10.53 26.89 6.31
CA ALA A 107 9.21 27.30 5.84
C ALA A 107 8.12 27.07 6.91
N LEU A 108 8.13 25.91 7.59
CA LEU A 108 7.17 25.63 8.66
C LEU A 108 7.39 26.53 9.88
N ARG A 109 8.64 26.81 10.24
CA ARG A 109 8.98 27.78 11.31
C ARG A 109 8.53 29.20 10.97
N GLY A 110 8.59 29.57 9.71
CA GLY A 110 8.00 30.84 9.22
C GLY A 110 6.49 30.94 9.40
N LEU A 111 5.81 29.84 9.68
CA LEU A 111 4.38 29.80 10.05
C LEU A 111 4.16 29.71 11.58
N ASP A 112 5.16 30.08 12.38
CA ASP A 112 5.15 30.00 13.85
C ASP A 112 5.01 28.57 14.41
N LEU A 113 5.47 27.55 13.66
CA LEU A 113 5.44 26.16 14.07
C LEU A 113 6.81 25.72 14.59
N ASP A 114 6.88 25.30 15.87
CA ASP A 114 8.12 24.80 16.47
C ASP A 114 8.40 23.36 16.05
N VAL A 115 8.92 23.21 14.82
CA VAL A 115 9.23 21.92 14.21
C VAL A 115 10.62 21.48 14.56
N THR A 116 10.76 20.20 14.92
CA THR A 116 12.05 19.57 15.19
C THR A 116 12.26 18.37 14.26
N PHE A 117 13.50 18.23 13.75
CA PHE A 117 13.93 17.04 13.05
C PHE A 117 14.32 15.97 14.06
N SER A 118 13.74 14.79 13.97
CA SER A 118 13.95 13.71 14.93
C SER A 118 14.29 12.39 14.25
N GLY A 119 15.23 11.67 14.86
CA GLY A 119 15.62 10.35 14.39
C GLY A 119 16.30 10.40 13.03
N ARG A 120 15.91 9.45 12.17
CA ARG A 120 16.48 9.33 10.83
C ARG A 120 15.84 10.25 9.80
N ASN A 121 14.52 10.37 9.85
CA ASN A 121 13.75 10.88 8.72
C ASN A 121 12.38 11.48 9.09
N ASP A 122 12.15 11.89 10.33
CA ASP A 122 10.84 12.40 10.76
C ASP A 122 10.91 13.88 11.15
N LEU A 123 9.87 14.66 10.86
CA LEU A 123 9.61 15.94 11.48
C LEU A 123 8.53 15.81 12.55
N LEU A 124 8.80 16.38 13.69
CA LEU A 124 7.89 16.41 14.82
C LEU A 124 7.43 17.84 15.11
N LEU A 125 6.16 17.94 15.49
CA LEU A 125 5.52 19.14 16.01
C LEU A 125 4.77 18.77 17.29
N ALA A 126 5.11 19.43 18.40
CA ALA A 126 4.58 19.10 19.72
C ALA A 126 4.67 17.60 20.06
N GLY A 127 5.79 16.96 19.68
CA GLY A 127 6.06 15.54 19.94
C GLY A 127 5.34 14.56 18.99
N LYS A 128 4.52 15.04 18.05
CA LYS A 128 3.85 14.20 17.07
C LYS A 128 4.52 14.31 15.70
N LYS A 129 4.62 13.17 15.02
CA LYS A 129 5.11 13.13 13.64
C LYS A 129 4.13 13.82 12.69
N ILE A 130 4.61 14.80 11.98
CA ILE A 130 3.87 15.55 10.94
C ILE A 130 4.41 15.29 9.54
N SER A 131 5.60 14.69 9.44
CA SER A 131 6.28 14.40 8.17
C SER A 131 7.18 13.19 8.30
N GLY A 132 7.28 12.42 7.23
CA GLY A 132 8.32 11.42 7.01
C GLY A 132 8.99 11.66 5.69
N THR A 133 10.31 11.46 5.61
CA THR A 133 11.08 11.66 4.39
C THR A 133 11.77 10.37 3.94
N ALA A 134 12.06 10.30 2.66
CA ALA A 134 12.82 9.22 2.05
C ALA A 134 13.67 9.75 0.90
N GLN A 135 14.70 8.99 0.52
CA GLN A 135 15.62 9.36 -0.52
C GLN A 135 15.96 8.16 -1.39
N TYR A 136 16.17 8.39 -2.67
CA TYR A 136 16.69 7.40 -3.61
C TYR A 136 17.53 8.06 -4.69
N LYS A 137 18.24 7.24 -5.44
CA LYS A 137 19.10 7.70 -6.55
C LYS A 137 18.74 7.02 -7.85
N LEU A 138 18.82 7.77 -8.94
CA LEU A 138 18.77 7.28 -10.30
C LEU A 138 19.95 7.87 -11.07
N GLY A 139 20.93 7.03 -11.39
CA GLY A 139 22.20 7.49 -11.96
C GLY A 139 22.92 8.46 -11.01
N GLN A 140 23.22 9.66 -11.50
CA GLN A 140 23.88 10.72 -10.73
C GLN A 140 22.89 11.69 -10.07
N ARG A 141 21.58 11.40 -10.10
CA ARG A 141 20.56 12.29 -9.52
C ARG A 141 20.02 11.71 -8.24
N THR A 142 19.94 12.56 -7.24
CA THR A 142 19.28 12.27 -5.97
C THR A 142 17.87 12.84 -6.01
N VAL A 143 16.92 12.02 -5.62
CA VAL A 143 15.54 12.40 -5.32
C VAL A 143 15.31 12.25 -3.82
N HIS A 144 15.05 13.39 -3.18
CA HIS A 144 14.64 13.44 -1.79
C HIS A 144 13.19 13.88 -1.74
N HIS A 145 12.33 13.08 -1.17
CA HIS A 145 10.92 13.41 -1.05
C HIS A 145 10.39 13.14 0.36
N GLY A 146 9.32 13.83 0.71
CA GLY A 146 8.66 13.66 1.98
C GLY A 146 7.18 14.01 1.92
N SER A 147 6.47 13.62 2.97
CA SER A 147 5.06 13.92 3.17
C SER A 147 4.88 14.96 4.28
N LEU A 148 3.84 15.78 4.19
CA LEU A 148 3.38 16.67 5.23
C LEU A 148 1.92 16.36 5.53
N LEU A 149 1.61 15.96 6.76
CA LEU A 149 0.25 15.77 7.23
C LEU A 149 -0.33 17.13 7.56
N PHE A 150 -1.01 17.75 6.60
CA PHE A 150 -1.60 19.08 6.83
C PHE A 150 -3.00 18.98 7.45
N ALA A 151 -3.93 18.30 6.77
CA ALA A 151 -5.31 18.07 7.21
C ALA A 151 -5.80 16.68 6.74
N SER A 152 -4.93 15.69 6.80
CA SER A 152 -5.19 14.32 6.31
C SER A 152 -6.16 13.56 7.21
N ASP A 153 -6.92 12.65 6.63
CA ASP A 153 -7.79 11.72 7.37
C ASP A 153 -6.96 10.61 8.03
N LEU A 154 -6.66 10.80 9.32
CA LEU A 154 -5.88 9.84 10.10
C LEU A 154 -6.64 8.54 10.38
N GLU A 155 -7.97 8.52 10.29
CA GLU A 155 -8.76 7.29 10.46
C GLU A 155 -8.71 6.44 9.19
N GLU A 156 -8.85 7.08 8.02
CA GLU A 156 -8.65 6.42 6.74
C GLU A 156 -7.23 5.85 6.62
N MET A 157 -6.22 6.61 7.06
CA MET A 157 -4.82 6.15 7.12
C MET A 157 -4.72 4.81 7.86
N VAL A 158 -5.28 4.72 9.08
CA VAL A 158 -5.20 3.48 9.88
C VAL A 158 -5.90 2.32 9.19
N LYS A 159 -7.09 2.56 8.63
CA LYS A 159 -7.87 1.50 7.97
C LYS A 159 -7.19 1.00 6.71
N ALA A 160 -6.58 1.88 5.93
CA ALA A 160 -5.91 1.54 4.68
C ALA A 160 -4.55 0.84 4.89
N THR A 161 -3.83 1.18 5.98
CA THR A 161 -2.48 0.67 6.25
C THR A 161 -2.40 -0.35 7.40
N SER A 162 -3.53 -0.94 7.79
CA SER A 162 -3.58 -2.01 8.80
C SER A 162 -4.19 -3.26 8.18
N PRO A 163 -3.39 -4.25 7.77
CA PRO A 163 -3.89 -5.46 7.14
C PRO A 163 -4.74 -6.32 8.08
N ASP A 164 -4.58 -6.16 9.39
CA ASP A 164 -5.35 -6.89 10.40
C ASP A 164 -6.55 -6.07 10.88
N PRO A 165 -7.81 -6.47 10.52
CA PRO A 165 -9.02 -5.77 10.94
C PRO A 165 -9.19 -5.68 12.46
N TYR A 166 -8.63 -6.61 13.22
CA TYR A 166 -8.69 -6.60 14.69
C TYR A 166 -7.79 -5.50 15.29
N LYS A 167 -6.75 -5.08 14.59
CA LYS A 167 -5.89 -3.95 14.99
C LYS A 167 -6.55 -2.59 14.73
N ILE A 168 -7.58 -2.54 13.89
CA ILE A 168 -8.34 -1.31 13.55
C ILE A 168 -9.27 -0.88 14.68
N GLN A 169 -9.55 -1.74 15.67
CA GLN A 169 -10.36 -1.38 16.83
C GLN A 169 -9.80 -0.13 17.53
N SER A 170 -10.63 0.54 18.32
CA SER A 170 -10.38 1.86 18.95
C SER A 170 -8.96 2.09 19.49
N LYS A 171 -8.23 1.04 19.85
CA LYS A 171 -6.82 1.10 20.31
C LYS A 171 -5.84 1.46 19.18
N GLY A 172 -6.04 0.97 17.95
CA GLY A 172 -5.16 1.25 16.81
C GLY A 172 -5.26 2.70 16.38
N ILE A 173 -6.47 3.22 16.21
CA ILE A 173 -6.73 4.62 15.85
C ILE A 173 -6.19 5.56 16.92
N LYS A 174 -6.42 5.26 18.20
CA LYS A 174 -5.88 6.04 19.31
C LYS A 174 -4.36 6.06 19.29
N SER A 175 -3.72 4.90 19.13
CA SER A 175 -2.25 4.79 19.07
C SER A 175 -1.63 5.58 17.91
N VAL A 176 -2.30 5.67 16.75
CA VAL A 176 -1.82 6.50 15.63
C VAL A 176 -2.01 7.97 15.94
N ARG A 177 -3.18 8.40 16.43
CA ARG A 177 -3.43 9.79 16.84
C ARG A 177 -2.51 10.28 17.96
N ASP A 178 -1.99 9.37 18.78
CA ASP A 178 -1.01 9.74 19.81
C ASP A 178 0.39 10.00 19.21
N ARG A 179 0.72 9.39 18.07
CA ARG A 179 2.04 9.46 17.44
C ARG A 179 2.14 10.41 16.24
N VAL A 180 1.03 10.63 15.52
CA VAL A 180 0.98 11.52 14.36
C VAL A 180 0.01 12.66 14.58
N GLY A 181 0.20 13.78 13.87
CA GLY A 181 -0.67 14.95 13.97
C GLY A 181 -0.76 15.70 12.66
N ASN A 182 -1.86 16.42 12.47
CA ASN A 182 -2.03 17.32 11.35
C ASN A 182 -1.46 18.71 11.67
N ILE A 183 -0.71 19.29 10.74
CA ILE A 183 -0.12 20.63 10.87
C ILE A 183 -1.21 21.67 11.14
N GLN A 184 -2.37 21.54 10.50
CA GLN A 184 -3.49 22.47 10.63
C GLN A 184 -3.98 22.64 12.09
N ASP A 185 -3.85 21.59 12.92
CA ASP A 185 -4.30 21.60 14.31
C ASP A 185 -3.46 22.54 15.19
N TYR A 186 -2.27 22.91 14.74
CA TYR A 186 -1.30 23.75 15.47
C TYR A 186 -1.23 25.18 14.91
N LEU A 187 -1.89 25.47 13.79
CA LEU A 187 -1.91 26.81 13.24
C LEU A 187 -2.86 27.73 14.03
N THR A 188 -2.41 28.94 14.32
CA THR A 188 -3.20 29.97 15.01
C THR A 188 -4.46 30.33 14.22
N LYS A 189 -4.39 30.32 12.88
CA LYS A 189 -5.50 30.54 11.97
C LYS A 189 -5.65 29.34 11.06
N LYS A 190 -6.88 28.84 10.91
CA LYS A 190 -7.17 27.80 9.93
C LYS A 190 -7.03 28.38 8.53
N ILE A 191 -6.28 27.70 7.69
CA ILE A 191 -6.07 28.02 6.27
C ILE A 191 -6.47 26.82 5.43
N SER A 192 -6.81 27.07 4.15
CA SER A 192 -7.09 25.95 3.23
C SER A 192 -5.79 25.23 2.83
N PRO A 193 -5.88 23.97 2.37
CA PRO A 193 -4.73 23.26 1.83
C PRO A 193 -4.03 24.03 0.69
N GLU A 194 -4.78 24.73 -0.16
CA GLU A 194 -4.26 25.56 -1.25
C GLU A 194 -3.46 26.75 -0.73
N ASN A 195 -3.96 27.42 0.31
CA ASN A 195 -3.23 28.50 0.96
C ASN A 195 -1.96 27.99 1.65
N PHE A 196 -2.01 26.80 2.26
CA PHE A 196 -0.82 26.19 2.81
C PHE A 196 0.23 25.91 1.72
N LYS A 197 -0.17 25.34 0.56
CA LYS A 197 0.71 25.17 -0.59
C LYS A 197 1.39 26.49 -0.97
N LYS A 198 0.60 27.56 -1.14
CA LYS A 198 1.12 28.87 -1.53
C LYS A 198 2.18 29.35 -0.55
N LEU A 199 1.90 29.33 0.74
CA LEU A 199 2.82 29.79 1.79
C LEU A 199 4.11 28.95 1.81
N MET A 200 4.01 27.63 1.69
CA MET A 200 5.18 26.74 1.67
C MET A 200 6.05 26.98 0.43
N VAL A 201 5.44 27.10 -0.74
CA VAL A 201 6.16 27.34 -2.00
C VAL A 201 6.85 28.69 -1.97
N GLU A 202 6.16 29.75 -1.54
CA GLU A 202 6.73 31.10 -1.38
C GLU A 202 7.89 31.13 -0.38
N ALA A 203 7.75 30.44 0.75
CA ALA A 203 8.79 30.39 1.79
C ALA A 203 10.04 29.63 1.32
N ILE A 204 9.90 28.58 0.50
CA ILE A 204 11.02 27.75 0.04
C ILE A 204 11.73 28.38 -1.16
N LEU A 205 10.99 29.03 -2.06
CA LEU A 205 11.51 29.50 -3.36
C LEU A 205 11.67 31.01 -3.44
N GLY A 206 10.97 31.78 -2.63
CA GLY A 206 10.79 33.21 -2.84
C GLY A 206 9.80 33.48 -4.00
N GLU A 207 9.94 34.66 -4.61
CA GLU A 207 9.14 35.05 -5.78
C GLU A 207 9.59 34.32 -7.04
N GLY A 208 8.65 33.77 -7.80
CA GLY A 208 8.91 33.12 -9.07
C GLY A 208 7.68 32.42 -9.65
N SER A 209 7.66 32.25 -10.96
CA SER A 209 6.61 31.47 -11.63
C SER A 209 7.08 30.05 -11.84
N PRO A 210 6.19 29.03 -11.73
CA PRO A 210 6.55 27.66 -12.01
C PRO A 210 6.98 27.48 -13.48
N TYR A 211 7.96 26.60 -13.69
CA TYR A 211 8.31 26.16 -15.04
C TYR A 211 7.13 25.37 -15.63
N GLN A 212 6.77 25.73 -16.85
CA GLN A 212 5.70 25.08 -17.58
C GLN A 212 6.26 23.94 -18.43
N LEU A 213 5.77 22.73 -18.18
CA LEU A 213 6.07 21.59 -19.04
C LEU A 213 5.40 21.74 -20.40
N THR A 214 6.10 21.37 -21.45
CA THR A 214 5.53 21.25 -22.79
C THR A 214 4.57 20.08 -22.87
N GLU A 215 3.67 20.06 -23.86
CA GLU A 215 2.74 18.93 -24.05
C GLU A 215 3.47 17.60 -24.29
N ALA A 216 4.59 17.61 -24.98
CA ALA A 216 5.42 16.41 -25.18
C ALA A 216 6.02 15.89 -23.87
N GLU A 217 6.49 16.78 -22.98
CA GLU A 217 6.96 16.41 -21.65
C GLU A 217 5.83 15.87 -20.79
N LEU A 218 4.64 16.48 -20.82
CA LEU A 218 3.46 16.00 -20.10
C LEU A 218 3.05 14.60 -20.53
N GLU A 219 3.03 14.33 -21.85
CA GLU A 219 2.69 12.97 -22.33
C GLU A 219 3.77 11.96 -21.95
N ARG A 220 5.05 12.36 -21.97
CA ARG A 220 6.13 11.49 -21.46
C ARG A 220 5.99 11.18 -19.98
N VAL A 221 5.67 12.17 -19.17
CA VAL A 221 5.37 12.03 -17.73
C VAL A 221 4.24 11.04 -17.49
N ARG A 222 3.11 11.19 -18.21
CA ARG A 222 1.98 10.26 -18.11
C ARG A 222 2.33 8.83 -18.52
N THR A 223 3.13 8.69 -19.57
CA THR A 223 3.61 7.38 -20.03
C THR A 223 4.49 6.71 -18.98
N LEU A 224 5.45 7.43 -18.40
CA LEU A 224 6.29 6.92 -17.32
C LEU A 224 5.44 6.60 -16.07
N GLY A 225 4.44 7.40 -15.78
CA GLY A 225 3.47 7.13 -14.70
C GLY A 225 2.78 5.77 -14.87
N ARG A 226 2.29 5.49 -16.07
CA ARG A 226 1.66 4.20 -16.39
C ARG A 226 2.66 3.05 -16.31
N GLU A 227 3.80 3.15 -16.97
CA GLU A 227 4.78 2.06 -17.10
C GLU A 227 5.51 1.73 -15.79
N LYS A 228 5.83 2.75 -14.97
CA LYS A 228 6.71 2.59 -13.81
C LYS A 228 5.98 2.54 -12.47
N PHE A 229 4.73 3.02 -12.41
CA PHE A 229 4.03 3.16 -11.13
C PHE A 229 2.61 2.60 -11.14
N GLN A 230 1.94 2.53 -12.29
CA GLN A 230 0.57 2.03 -12.38
C GLN A 230 0.51 0.56 -12.80
N ASP A 231 1.54 0.03 -13.44
CA ASP A 231 1.57 -1.37 -13.88
C ASP A 231 1.48 -2.31 -12.66
N PRO A 232 0.47 -3.19 -12.60
CA PRO A 232 0.34 -4.18 -11.54
C PRO A 232 1.60 -5.03 -11.33
N LYS A 233 2.35 -5.33 -12.40
CA LYS A 233 3.63 -6.07 -12.30
C LYS A 233 4.67 -5.32 -11.47
N VAL A 234 4.66 -4.00 -11.50
CA VAL A 234 5.55 -3.17 -10.67
C VAL A 234 5.05 -3.14 -9.22
N ILE A 235 3.75 -2.97 -9.01
CA ILE A 235 3.17 -2.87 -7.67
C ILE A 235 3.29 -4.20 -6.92
N TYR A 236 2.85 -5.31 -7.52
CA TYR A 236 2.76 -6.63 -6.92
C TYR A 236 4.01 -7.47 -7.18
N GLY A 237 4.55 -7.44 -8.40
CA GLY A 237 5.68 -8.29 -8.81
C GLY A 237 7.01 -7.95 -8.17
N LEU A 238 7.17 -6.73 -7.62
CA LEU A 238 8.35 -6.32 -6.83
C LEU A 238 8.23 -6.71 -5.34
N ASN A 239 7.15 -7.39 -4.94
CA ASN A 239 7.07 -7.92 -3.59
C ASN A 239 8.24 -8.89 -3.36
N PRO A 240 8.99 -8.75 -2.25
CA PRO A 240 10.00 -9.73 -1.93
C PRO A 240 9.36 -11.09 -1.67
N PRO A 241 10.03 -12.21 -1.97
CA PRO A 241 9.60 -13.52 -1.52
C PRO A 241 9.49 -13.50 0.00
N PHE A 242 8.39 -13.93 0.54
CA PHE A 242 8.20 -13.92 1.99
C PHE A 242 7.31 -15.07 2.43
N THR A 243 7.43 -15.43 3.68
CA THR A 243 6.50 -16.30 4.38
C THR A 243 5.63 -15.42 5.28
N ALA A 244 4.32 -15.51 5.10
CA ALA A 244 3.33 -14.84 5.94
C ALA A 244 2.57 -15.88 6.76
N GLU A 245 2.03 -15.44 7.89
CA GLU A 245 1.22 -16.26 8.79
C GLU A 245 -0.08 -15.53 9.08
N LYS A 246 -1.20 -16.24 8.93
CA LYS A 246 -2.53 -15.82 9.38
C LYS A 246 -3.08 -16.86 10.35
N SER A 247 -3.75 -16.41 11.39
CA SER A 247 -4.23 -17.33 12.43
C SER A 247 -5.60 -16.91 12.93
N ARG A 248 -6.51 -17.89 13.05
CA ARG A 248 -7.86 -17.67 13.56
C ARG A 248 -8.31 -18.83 14.44
N ARG A 249 -9.06 -18.52 15.52
CA ARG A 249 -9.75 -19.54 16.32
C ARG A 249 -11.14 -19.77 15.76
N LEU A 250 -11.42 -20.99 15.34
CA LEU A 250 -12.66 -21.44 14.70
C LEU A 250 -13.29 -22.57 15.51
N PRO A 251 -14.56 -22.96 15.27
CA PRO A 251 -15.20 -24.06 15.98
C PRO A 251 -14.43 -25.38 15.89
N GLY A 252 -13.77 -25.66 14.76
CA GLY A 252 -12.95 -26.87 14.55
C GLY A 252 -11.58 -26.83 15.19
N GLY A 253 -11.14 -25.70 15.75
CA GLY A 253 -9.82 -25.52 16.34
C GLY A 253 -9.17 -24.20 15.96
N LYS A 254 -7.92 -24.01 16.39
CA LYS A 254 -7.08 -22.93 15.87
C LYS A 254 -6.57 -23.33 14.47
N LEU A 255 -6.84 -22.51 13.46
CA LEU A 255 -6.24 -22.61 12.14
C LEU A 255 -5.16 -21.55 12.03
N THR A 256 -3.96 -21.97 11.66
CA THR A 256 -2.85 -21.13 11.26
C THR A 256 -2.51 -21.47 9.84
N ILE A 257 -2.53 -20.48 8.96
CA ILE A 257 -2.17 -20.61 7.54
C ILE A 257 -0.83 -19.92 7.36
N ARG A 258 0.18 -20.69 6.98
CA ARG A 258 1.48 -20.19 6.53
C ARG A 258 1.56 -20.26 5.04
N TYR A 259 1.99 -19.20 4.40
CA TYR A 259 2.07 -19.15 2.94
C TYR A 259 3.18 -18.23 2.46
N ARG A 260 3.68 -18.53 1.27
CA ARG A 260 4.65 -17.71 0.56
C ARG A 260 4.04 -17.24 -0.75
N VAL A 261 4.14 -15.93 -0.99
CA VAL A 261 3.70 -15.32 -2.25
C VAL A 261 4.93 -14.81 -3.00
N LYS A 262 4.99 -15.13 -4.29
CA LYS A 262 6.04 -14.68 -5.20
C LYS A 262 5.39 -14.20 -6.49
N GLN A 263 5.76 -13.01 -6.93
CA GLN A 263 5.18 -12.38 -8.13
C GLN A 263 3.64 -12.28 -8.12
N GLY A 264 3.05 -12.14 -6.93
CA GLY A 264 1.61 -12.03 -6.76
C GLY A 264 0.85 -13.34 -6.63
N LEU A 265 1.52 -14.50 -6.79
CA LEU A 265 0.91 -15.82 -6.72
C LEU A 265 1.38 -16.59 -5.48
N ILE A 266 0.52 -17.42 -4.93
CA ILE A 266 0.86 -18.35 -3.82
C ILE A 266 1.81 -19.40 -4.37
N GLU A 267 3.03 -19.47 -3.84
CA GLU A 267 4.05 -20.45 -4.21
C GLU A 267 4.06 -21.64 -3.26
N GLU A 268 3.75 -21.39 -1.99
CA GLU A 268 3.63 -22.41 -0.95
C GLU A 268 2.52 -22.01 0.02
N ILE A 269 1.82 -22.99 0.54
CA ILE A 269 0.81 -22.81 1.61
C ILE A 269 0.80 -24.05 2.48
N GLN A 270 0.59 -23.85 3.79
CA GLN A 270 0.51 -24.91 4.79
C GLN A 270 -0.48 -24.54 5.87
N PHE A 271 -1.34 -25.49 6.26
CA PHE A 271 -2.30 -25.33 7.34
C PHE A 271 -1.82 -26.06 8.59
N GLU A 272 -1.74 -25.32 9.69
CA GLU A 272 -1.30 -25.85 10.99
C GLU A 272 -2.32 -25.49 12.07
N GLY A 273 -2.36 -26.28 13.13
CA GLY A 273 -3.23 -26.00 14.27
C GLY A 273 -3.62 -27.20 15.11
N ASP A 274 -4.62 -27.00 15.98
CA ASP A 274 -5.17 -28.05 16.84
C ASP A 274 -6.50 -28.63 16.28
N PHE A 275 -6.72 -28.49 14.97
CA PHE A 275 -7.88 -29.03 14.26
C PHE A 275 -7.68 -30.52 13.88
N PHE A 276 -8.78 -31.18 13.47
CA PHE A 276 -8.75 -32.52 12.91
C PHE A 276 -9.02 -32.45 11.39
N ALA A 277 -8.13 -33.02 10.59
CA ALA A 277 -8.28 -33.09 9.14
C ALA A 277 -8.22 -34.55 8.68
N ASN A 278 -8.79 -34.82 7.49
CA ASN A 278 -8.61 -36.11 6.80
C ASN A 278 -7.35 -36.06 5.91
N ASP A 279 -7.10 -37.15 5.22
CA ASP A 279 -5.93 -37.37 4.34
C ASP A 279 -5.90 -36.48 3.09
N ARG A 280 -6.96 -35.71 2.83
CA ARG A 280 -7.07 -34.77 1.73
C ARG A 280 -6.57 -33.34 2.03
N LEU A 281 -6.04 -33.12 3.23
CA LEU A 281 -5.49 -31.80 3.57
C LEU A 281 -4.40 -31.32 2.57
N PRO A 282 -3.47 -32.19 2.12
CA PRO A 282 -2.49 -31.79 1.10
C PRO A 282 -3.10 -31.36 -0.25
N ASP A 283 -4.22 -31.99 -0.67
CA ASP A 283 -4.91 -31.63 -1.90
C ASP A 283 -5.59 -30.26 -1.78
N LEU A 284 -6.17 -29.98 -0.61
CA LEU A 284 -6.73 -28.68 -0.30
C LEU A 284 -5.64 -27.60 -0.31
N GLU A 285 -4.47 -27.85 0.28
CA GLU A 285 -3.33 -26.92 0.24
C GLU A 285 -2.86 -26.71 -1.20
N ALA A 286 -2.72 -27.77 -1.98
CA ALA A 286 -2.29 -27.69 -3.36
C ALA A 286 -3.23 -26.85 -4.26
N ALA A 287 -4.53 -26.85 -3.96
CA ALA A 287 -5.52 -26.07 -4.72
C ALA A 287 -5.33 -24.55 -4.62
N PHE A 288 -4.56 -24.04 -3.68
CA PHE A 288 -4.23 -22.62 -3.55
C PHE A 288 -2.98 -22.23 -4.34
N ILE A 289 -2.12 -23.17 -4.70
CA ILE A 289 -0.82 -22.88 -5.32
C ILE A 289 -1.01 -22.40 -6.76
N GLY A 290 -0.29 -21.33 -7.12
CA GLY A 290 -0.34 -20.73 -8.46
C GLY A 290 -1.43 -19.69 -8.65
N HIS A 291 -2.23 -19.43 -7.62
CA HIS A 291 -3.31 -18.44 -7.63
C HIS A 291 -2.96 -17.17 -6.84
N ALA A 292 -3.57 -16.04 -7.21
CA ALA A 292 -3.45 -14.81 -6.47
C ALA A 292 -4.25 -14.86 -5.15
N LEU A 293 -3.90 -13.98 -4.20
CA LEU A 293 -4.69 -13.78 -2.98
C LEU A 293 -5.94 -12.95 -3.29
N ASP A 294 -6.78 -13.49 -4.15
CA ASP A 294 -8.07 -12.93 -4.56
C ASP A 294 -9.20 -13.92 -4.23
N ARG A 295 -10.30 -13.44 -3.64
CA ARG A 295 -11.38 -14.31 -3.15
C ARG A 295 -12.07 -15.08 -4.27
N GLU A 296 -12.37 -14.42 -5.37
CA GLU A 296 -13.12 -15.04 -6.48
C GLU A 296 -12.23 -16.04 -7.24
N GLU A 297 -10.96 -15.68 -7.43
CA GLU A 297 -9.99 -16.59 -8.05
C GLU A 297 -9.79 -17.84 -7.20
N LEU A 298 -9.58 -17.70 -5.89
CA LEU A 298 -9.39 -18.83 -4.97
C LEU A 298 -10.66 -19.69 -4.85
N ARG A 299 -11.86 -19.10 -4.82
CA ARG A 299 -13.11 -19.86 -4.88
C ARG A 299 -13.23 -20.70 -6.13
N SER A 300 -12.90 -20.11 -7.29
CA SER A 300 -12.94 -20.79 -8.58
C SER A 300 -11.94 -21.96 -8.62
N ALA A 301 -10.72 -21.74 -8.14
CA ALA A 301 -9.66 -22.77 -8.05
C ALA A 301 -10.08 -23.94 -7.16
N LEU A 302 -10.62 -23.65 -5.97
CA LEU A 302 -11.11 -24.67 -5.05
C LEU A 302 -12.30 -25.46 -5.62
N ALA A 303 -13.22 -24.80 -6.31
CA ALA A 303 -14.35 -25.46 -6.97
C ALA A 303 -13.90 -26.36 -8.12
N GLU A 304 -12.89 -25.95 -8.90
CA GLU A 304 -12.32 -26.76 -9.98
C GLU A 304 -11.59 -28.00 -9.45
N ALA A 305 -10.72 -27.80 -8.48
CA ALA A 305 -9.98 -28.89 -7.84
C ALA A 305 -10.91 -29.91 -7.16
N GLY A 306 -12.02 -29.45 -6.56
CA GLY A 306 -13.04 -30.31 -5.99
C GLY A 306 -13.83 -31.15 -6.98
N LYS A 307 -13.99 -30.71 -8.24
CA LYS A 307 -14.68 -31.46 -9.31
C LYS A 307 -13.84 -32.61 -9.87
N HIS A 308 -12.55 -32.42 -10.03
CA HIS A 308 -11.65 -33.44 -10.52
C HIS A 308 -11.65 -34.69 -9.63
N ASP A 309 -11.82 -34.52 -8.38
CA ASP A 309 -11.79 -35.59 -7.39
C ASP A 309 -13.09 -36.42 -7.33
N GLN A 310 -14.25 -35.82 -7.58
CA GLN A 310 -15.52 -36.55 -7.71
C GLN A 310 -15.53 -37.46 -8.96
N ALA A 311 -14.78 -37.10 -10.00
CA ALA A 311 -14.67 -37.92 -11.21
C ALA A 311 -13.80 -39.17 -11.01
N GLU A 312 -12.75 -39.10 -10.20
CA GLU A 312 -11.89 -40.26 -9.88
C GLU A 312 -12.57 -41.25 -8.89
N THR A 313 -13.34 -40.75 -7.92
CA THR A 313 -14.08 -41.59 -6.98
C THR A 313 -15.32 -42.24 -7.59
N ALA A 314 -15.92 -41.65 -8.63
CA ALA A 314 -17.07 -42.25 -9.34
C ALA A 314 -16.70 -43.49 -10.21
N PHE A 315 -15.42 -43.72 -10.48
CA PHE A 315 -14.96 -44.92 -11.18
C PHE A 315 -14.74 -46.14 -10.26
N GLY A 316 -14.91 -46.00 -8.94
CA GLY A 316 -14.49 -47.01 -7.96
C GLY A 316 -15.57 -47.67 -7.11
N LEU A 317 -16.81 -47.19 -6.97
CA LEU A 317 -17.86 -47.82 -6.14
C LEU A 317 -19.25 -47.50 -6.65
N GLY A 318 -20.08 -48.56 -6.77
CA GLY A 318 -21.48 -48.52 -7.21
C GLY A 318 -22.39 -47.73 -6.26
N ALA A 319 -23.38 -47.10 -6.88
CA ALA A 319 -24.36 -46.20 -6.31
C ALA A 319 -25.18 -46.78 -5.14
N ASP A 320 -25.30 -46.02 -4.05
CA ASP A 320 -26.56 -45.94 -3.30
C ASP A 320 -26.84 -44.46 -3.01
N GLN A 321 -27.92 -43.98 -3.62
CA GLN A 321 -28.42 -42.62 -3.48
C GLN A 321 -29.13 -42.43 -2.15
N VAL A 322 -28.73 -41.41 -1.40
CA VAL A 322 -29.63 -40.77 -0.42
C VAL A 322 -29.77 -39.29 -0.81
N ASP A 323 -30.91 -38.99 -1.41
CA ASP A 323 -31.35 -37.65 -1.73
C ASP A 323 -31.77 -36.91 -0.47
N THR A 324 -31.03 -35.88 -0.08
CA THR A 324 -31.48 -34.90 0.91
C THR A 324 -31.63 -33.55 0.24
N GLY A 325 -32.82 -33.31 -0.30
CA GLY A 325 -33.21 -32.03 -0.89
C GLY A 325 -33.15 -30.89 0.11
N LEU A 326 -32.19 -29.98 -0.11
CA LEU A 326 -32.18 -28.63 0.45
C LEU A 326 -31.98 -27.64 -0.69
N ALA A 327 -32.95 -26.71 -0.78
CA ALA A 327 -33.04 -25.71 -1.83
C ALA A 327 -31.83 -24.77 -1.85
N THR A 328 -31.22 -24.63 -3.04
CA THR A 328 -30.09 -23.74 -3.32
C THR A 328 -30.59 -22.35 -3.69
N GLY A 329 -30.21 -21.32 -2.92
CA GLY A 329 -30.26 -19.91 -3.33
C GLY A 329 -29.08 -19.56 -4.24
N PRO A 330 -29.11 -18.44 -4.97
CA PRO A 330 -28.18 -18.13 -6.06
C PRO A 330 -26.74 -17.75 -5.66
N GLU A 331 -26.32 -17.98 -4.43
CA GLU A 331 -24.96 -17.62 -3.93
C GLU A 331 -24.12 -18.82 -3.46
N ASN A 332 -24.56 -20.06 -3.64
CA ASN A 332 -23.76 -21.23 -3.28
C ASN A 332 -23.01 -21.79 -4.50
N ILE A 333 -21.81 -21.28 -4.73
CA ILE A 333 -20.79 -22.05 -5.46
C ILE A 333 -20.49 -23.25 -4.56
N ASP A 334 -20.90 -24.44 -4.98
CA ASP A 334 -20.60 -25.69 -4.28
C ASP A 334 -19.08 -25.88 -4.26
N LEU A 335 -18.46 -25.57 -3.13
CA LEU A 335 -17.03 -25.78 -2.89
C LEU A 335 -16.73 -27.28 -2.65
N GLY A 336 -17.71 -28.15 -2.89
CA GLY A 336 -17.62 -29.58 -3.09
C GLY A 336 -16.88 -30.34 -2.01
N ALA A 337 -15.96 -31.18 -2.43
CA ALA A 337 -15.22 -32.13 -1.65
C ALA A 337 -14.32 -31.55 -0.53
N PHE A 338 -14.00 -30.25 -0.54
CA PHE A 338 -13.12 -29.64 0.44
C PHE A 338 -13.81 -29.13 1.72
N ASN A 339 -15.15 -28.96 1.71
CA ASN A 339 -15.87 -28.46 2.89
C ASN A 339 -15.81 -29.38 4.14
N GLN A 340 -15.35 -30.61 3.99
CA GLN A 340 -15.24 -31.58 5.07
C GLN A 340 -13.82 -32.06 5.33
N VAL A 341 -12.83 -31.44 4.68
CA VAL A 341 -11.42 -31.82 4.85
C VAL A 341 -10.96 -31.54 6.28
N ILE A 342 -11.32 -30.39 6.82
CA ILE A 342 -11.04 -30.02 8.22
C ILE A 342 -12.36 -30.00 8.99
N ARG A 343 -12.46 -30.82 10.00
CA ARG A 343 -13.70 -30.93 10.81
C ARG A 343 -14.01 -29.62 11.51
N GLY A 344 -15.20 -29.06 11.21
CA GLY A 344 -15.69 -27.83 11.85
C GLY A 344 -15.00 -26.55 11.36
N ILE A 345 -14.32 -26.62 10.21
CA ILE A 345 -13.73 -25.46 9.49
C ILE A 345 -14.16 -25.58 8.02
N SER A 346 -14.93 -24.63 7.55
CA SER A 346 -15.36 -24.59 6.16
C SER A 346 -14.30 -23.97 5.25
N THR A 347 -14.45 -24.17 3.96
CA THR A 347 -13.60 -23.51 2.96
C THR A 347 -13.71 -21.98 3.02
N GLU A 348 -14.89 -21.44 3.32
CA GLU A 348 -15.06 -20.00 3.54
C GLU A 348 -14.32 -19.50 4.79
N ASP A 349 -14.28 -20.28 5.88
CA ASP A 349 -13.48 -19.94 7.06
C ASP A 349 -11.99 -19.88 6.73
N ILE A 350 -11.52 -20.75 5.84
CA ILE A 350 -10.14 -20.77 5.34
C ILE A 350 -9.86 -19.50 4.53
N LEU A 351 -10.73 -19.17 3.55
CA LEU A 351 -10.62 -17.96 2.75
C LEU A 351 -10.67 -16.70 3.61
N ASP A 352 -11.59 -16.67 4.58
CA ASP A 352 -11.67 -15.57 5.54
C ASP A 352 -10.42 -15.43 6.41
N THR A 353 -9.81 -16.55 6.78
CA THR A 353 -8.56 -16.54 7.56
C THR A 353 -7.38 -16.08 6.72
N LEU A 354 -7.31 -16.52 5.47
CA LEU A 354 -6.20 -16.20 4.56
C LEU A 354 -6.23 -14.75 4.08
N LEU A 355 -7.43 -14.22 3.79
CA LEU A 355 -7.61 -12.92 3.13
C LEU A 355 -7.83 -11.74 4.10
N ASN A 356 -8.12 -12.00 5.37
CA ASN A 356 -8.31 -11.01 6.41
C ASN A 356 -7.19 -11.09 7.46
#